data_628f414e8da596ad0193189c7ea659ee
#
_entry.id   628f414e8da596ad0193189c7ea659ee
#
_cell.length_a   1.000
_cell.length_b   1.000
_cell.length_c   1.000
_cell.angle_alpha   90.00
_cell.angle_beta   90.00
_cell.angle_gamma   90.00
#
_symmetry.space_group_name_H-M   'P 1'
#
loop_
_entity.id
_entity.type
_entity.pdbx_description
1 polymer ?
#
loop_
_entity_poly.entity_id
_entity_poly.type
_entity_poly.pdbx_seq_one_letter_code
_entity_poly.pdbx_strand_id
1 'polypeptide(L)'
;INQSDKPKGIQHNFNYGLDMLFDNEWGVFISDDYKKSYKIDRKQNKFVECNLKYVYEQLCETIKIADKIGVKLVGLNSTGNALYTKNKYGKFGLVDGRFFAIKKTDFRWRQDISCITDYYATLYHLNKYKGNLVLQDCYADFERYGSNGIGTLEARAKDKRKDVMILKNLYPNNVIIQDKIGQPKGTHIKIK
;
A
#
# COMPACT_ATOMS: atom_id res chain seq x y z
N ILE A 1 -28.14 9.47 8.29
CA ILE A 1 -27.29 8.31 8.61
C ILE A 1 -26.93 8.45 10.06
N ASN A 2 -27.38 7.50 10.90
CA ASN A 2 -27.10 7.49 12.33
C ASN A 2 -25.58 7.39 12.55
N GLN A 3 -25.04 8.12 13.53
CA GLN A 3 -23.59 8.07 13.86
C GLN A 3 -23.09 6.67 14.26
N SER A 4 -23.98 5.76 14.64
CA SER A 4 -23.70 4.36 14.93
C SER A 4 -23.31 3.52 13.70
N ASP A 5 -23.66 3.97 12.49
CA ASP A 5 -23.48 3.22 11.23
C ASP A 5 -22.25 3.67 10.43
N LYS A 6 -21.42 4.55 11.01
CA LYS A 6 -20.16 4.92 10.35
C LYS A 6 -19.19 3.74 10.32
N PRO A 7 -18.68 3.40 9.15
CA PRO A 7 -17.68 2.34 9.03
C PRO A 7 -16.48 2.63 9.94
N LYS A 8 -16.11 1.65 10.76
CA LYS A 8 -14.98 1.76 11.69
C LYS A 8 -13.73 1.24 11.01
N GLY A 9 -12.77 2.15 10.76
CA GLY A 9 -11.45 1.82 10.25
C GLY A 9 -11.27 2.01 8.73
N ILE A 10 -10.02 2.07 8.31
CA ILE A 10 -9.62 2.36 6.93
C ILE A 10 -10.10 1.29 5.94
N GLN A 11 -10.23 0.03 6.40
CA GLN A 11 -10.71 -1.09 5.59
C GLN A 11 -12.13 -0.87 5.07
N HIS A 12 -13.00 -0.29 5.89
CA HIS A 12 -14.36 0.06 5.48
C HIS A 12 -14.35 1.11 4.38
N ASN A 13 -13.52 2.16 4.54
CA ASN A 13 -13.42 3.22 3.55
C ASN A 13 -12.89 2.68 2.21
N PHE A 14 -11.89 1.81 2.24
CA PHE A 14 -11.37 1.18 1.04
C PHE A 14 -12.40 0.25 0.38
N ASN A 15 -13.10 -0.57 1.16
CA ASN A 15 -14.14 -1.45 0.64
C ASN A 15 -15.30 -0.64 0.05
N TYR A 16 -15.73 0.42 0.75
CA TYR A 16 -16.75 1.33 0.22
C TYR A 16 -16.30 1.97 -1.09
N GLY A 17 -15.07 2.48 -1.17
CA GLY A 17 -14.51 3.01 -2.43
C GLY A 17 -14.50 1.97 -3.56
N LEU A 18 -14.17 0.71 -3.26
CA LEU A 18 -14.26 -0.38 -4.25
C LEU A 18 -15.71 -0.65 -4.68
N ASP A 19 -16.68 -0.57 -3.76
CA ASP A 19 -18.07 -0.84 -4.09
C ASP A 19 -18.68 0.21 -5.01
N MET A 20 -18.13 1.41 -5.04
CA MET A 20 -18.52 2.48 -5.95
C MET A 20 -18.00 2.33 -7.39
N LEU A 21 -17.02 1.44 -7.62
CA LEU A 21 -16.49 1.16 -8.95
C LEU A 21 -17.36 0.16 -9.70
N PHE A 22 -17.38 0.26 -11.03
CA PHE A 22 -17.89 -0.81 -11.88
C PHE A 22 -16.90 -1.98 -11.98
N ASP A 23 -17.39 -3.14 -12.37
CA ASP A 23 -16.54 -4.31 -12.53
C ASP A 23 -15.42 -4.05 -13.56
N ASN A 24 -14.21 -4.47 -13.21
CA ASN A 24 -12.99 -4.22 -13.97
C ASN A 24 -12.54 -2.75 -14.07
N GLU A 25 -13.16 -1.82 -13.37
CA GLU A 25 -12.71 -0.43 -13.26
C GLU A 25 -11.53 -0.31 -12.28
N TRP A 26 -10.67 0.69 -12.50
CA TRP A 26 -9.58 1.03 -11.60
C TRP A 26 -9.96 2.17 -10.66
N GLY A 27 -9.81 1.95 -9.36
CA GLY A 27 -9.86 3.00 -8.35
C GLY A 27 -8.47 3.48 -7.98
N VAL A 28 -8.30 4.79 -7.86
CA VAL A 28 -7.08 5.40 -7.31
C VAL A 28 -7.39 5.92 -5.90
N PHE A 29 -6.59 5.50 -4.94
CA PHE A 29 -6.72 5.85 -3.54
C PHE A 29 -5.51 6.66 -3.11
N ILE A 30 -5.76 7.79 -2.45
CA ILE A 30 -4.73 8.64 -1.86
C ILE A 30 -5.15 9.02 -0.44
N SER A 31 -4.20 8.98 0.49
CA SER A 31 -4.43 9.38 1.88
C SER A 31 -4.56 10.90 1.98
N ASP A 32 -5.40 11.37 2.90
CA ASP A 32 -5.67 12.78 3.17
C ASP A 32 -4.51 13.50 3.88
N ASP A 33 -3.56 12.75 4.42
CA ASP A 33 -2.32 13.25 5.02
C ASP A 33 -1.16 13.44 4.01
N TYR A 34 -1.48 13.50 2.71
CA TYR A 34 -0.54 13.80 1.64
C TYR A 34 0.15 15.14 1.84
N LYS A 35 1.47 15.19 1.62
CA LYS A 35 2.30 16.40 1.71
C LYS A 35 2.89 16.82 0.38
N LYS A 36 3.69 15.94 -0.22
CA LYS A 36 4.50 16.25 -1.41
C LYS A 36 4.68 15.04 -2.30
N SER A 37 4.94 15.30 -3.56
CA SER A 37 5.30 14.28 -4.55
C SER A 37 6.69 14.49 -5.09
N TYR A 38 7.32 13.41 -5.49
CA TYR A 38 8.68 13.38 -6.00
C TYR A 38 8.78 12.47 -7.22
N LYS A 39 9.65 12.87 -8.17
CA LYS A 39 10.11 12.03 -9.28
C LYS A 39 11.61 11.81 -9.18
N ILE A 40 12.09 10.70 -9.73
CA ILE A 40 13.52 10.43 -9.74
C ILE A 40 14.23 11.29 -10.81
N ASP A 41 15.32 11.94 -10.41
CA ASP A 41 16.32 12.44 -11.33
C ASP A 41 17.39 11.36 -11.49
N ARG A 42 17.38 10.66 -12.62
CA ARG A 42 18.29 9.55 -12.91
C ARG A 42 19.75 10.01 -13.07
N LYS A 43 19.99 11.28 -13.48
CA LYS A 43 21.34 11.82 -13.63
C LYS A 43 21.99 12.06 -12.27
N GLN A 44 21.22 12.56 -11.32
CA GLN A 44 21.69 12.87 -9.96
C GLN A 44 21.43 11.73 -8.98
N ASN A 45 20.75 10.67 -9.41
CA ASN A 45 20.33 9.53 -8.59
C ASN A 45 19.63 9.96 -7.28
N LYS A 46 18.72 10.91 -7.39
CA LYS A 46 17.93 11.44 -6.26
C LYS A 46 16.49 11.70 -6.65
N PHE A 47 15.60 11.71 -5.65
CA PHE A 47 14.24 12.20 -5.84
C PHE A 47 14.22 13.72 -5.77
N VAL A 48 13.54 14.34 -6.74
CA VAL A 48 13.28 15.78 -6.80
C VAL A 48 11.78 16.05 -6.74
N GLU A 49 11.39 17.13 -6.07
CA GLU A 49 9.99 17.48 -5.91
C GLU A 49 9.31 17.71 -7.27
N CYS A 50 8.08 17.27 -7.40
CA CYS A 50 7.24 17.48 -8.56
C CYS A 50 5.78 17.67 -8.13
N ASN A 51 4.91 18.09 -9.05
CA ASN A 51 3.49 18.23 -8.74
C ASN A 51 2.78 16.85 -8.71
N LEU A 52 1.68 16.79 -7.96
CA LEU A 52 0.85 15.59 -7.84
C LEU A 52 0.29 15.15 -9.19
N LYS A 53 -0.05 16.08 -10.07
CA LYS A 53 -0.57 15.79 -11.42
C LYS A 53 0.41 14.90 -12.20
N TYR A 54 1.71 15.22 -12.16
CA TYR A 54 2.73 14.38 -12.82
C TYR A 54 2.71 12.96 -12.29
N VAL A 55 2.68 12.78 -10.97
CA VAL A 55 2.66 11.43 -10.36
C VAL A 55 1.39 10.68 -10.74
N TYR A 56 0.24 11.35 -10.73
CA TYR A 56 -1.03 10.78 -11.16
C TYR A 56 -1.00 10.32 -12.63
N GLU A 57 -0.47 11.15 -13.53
CA GLU A 57 -0.31 10.79 -14.95
C GLU A 57 0.60 9.57 -15.13
N GLN A 58 1.73 9.51 -14.41
CA GLN A 58 2.62 8.35 -14.44
C GLN A 58 1.95 7.09 -13.84
N LEU A 59 1.10 7.23 -12.82
CA LEU A 59 0.31 6.14 -12.27
C LEU A 59 -0.71 5.64 -13.31
N CYS A 60 -1.39 6.52 -14.02
CA CYS A 60 -2.33 6.15 -15.10
C CYS A 60 -1.63 5.37 -16.22
N GLU A 61 -0.43 5.79 -16.62
CA GLU A 61 0.36 5.01 -17.60
C GLU A 61 0.78 3.64 -17.04
N THR A 62 1.09 3.57 -15.74
CA THR A 62 1.43 2.31 -15.08
C THR A 62 0.22 1.37 -15.01
N ILE A 63 -0.99 1.91 -14.83
CA ILE A 63 -2.25 1.14 -14.87
C ILE A 63 -2.45 0.49 -16.25
N LYS A 64 -2.19 1.21 -17.34
CA LYS A 64 -2.27 0.63 -18.70
C LYS A 64 -1.32 -0.55 -18.91
N ILE A 65 -0.13 -0.47 -18.30
CA ILE A 65 0.84 -1.58 -18.32
C ILE A 65 0.34 -2.73 -17.45
N ALA A 66 -0.19 -2.43 -16.26
CA ALA A 66 -0.74 -3.41 -15.34
C ALA A 66 -1.87 -4.23 -16.00
N ASP A 67 -2.76 -3.58 -16.75
CA ASP A 67 -3.81 -4.25 -17.51
C ASP A 67 -3.25 -5.23 -18.55
N LYS A 68 -2.22 -4.81 -19.30
CA LYS A 68 -1.59 -5.65 -20.32
C LYS A 68 -0.94 -6.90 -19.73
N ILE A 69 -0.36 -6.81 -18.53
CA ILE A 69 0.32 -7.94 -17.88
C ILE A 69 -0.58 -8.70 -16.89
N GLY A 70 -1.83 -8.30 -16.73
CA GLY A 70 -2.84 -9.00 -15.93
C GLY A 70 -2.78 -8.74 -14.42
N VAL A 71 -1.91 -7.86 -13.91
CA VAL A 71 -1.87 -7.50 -12.49
C VAL A 71 -2.99 -6.52 -12.15
N LYS A 72 -3.43 -6.51 -10.89
CA LYS A 72 -4.62 -5.77 -10.44
C LYS A 72 -4.34 -4.78 -9.30
N LEU A 73 -3.07 -4.63 -8.90
CA LEU A 73 -2.63 -3.71 -7.85
C LEU A 73 -1.38 -2.97 -8.31
N VAL A 74 -1.41 -1.66 -8.21
CA VAL A 74 -0.33 -0.74 -8.60
C VAL A 74 -0.05 0.21 -7.45
N GLY A 75 1.21 0.47 -7.16
CA GLY A 75 1.62 1.45 -6.16
C GLY A 75 2.80 2.32 -6.59
N LEU A 76 3.18 3.23 -5.71
CA LEU A 76 4.38 4.05 -5.86
C LEU A 76 5.55 3.45 -5.08
N ASN A 77 6.76 3.99 -5.31
CA ASN A 77 7.92 3.71 -4.46
C ASN A 77 7.62 4.05 -3.00
N SER A 78 7.83 3.12 -2.10
CA SER A 78 7.50 3.27 -0.67
C SER A 78 8.63 3.86 0.18
N THR A 79 9.84 3.94 -0.35
CA THR A 79 11.02 4.30 0.47
C THR A 79 11.53 5.72 0.24
N GLY A 80 11.25 6.34 -0.91
CA GLY A 80 11.82 7.64 -1.29
C GLY A 80 13.35 7.62 -1.43
N ASN A 81 13.99 6.44 -1.46
CA ASN A 81 15.43 6.30 -1.58
C ASN A 81 15.83 5.87 -3.00
N ALA A 82 16.42 6.79 -3.75
CA ALA A 82 16.79 6.57 -5.13
C ALA A 82 17.85 5.48 -5.32
N LEU A 83 18.70 5.22 -4.31
CA LEU A 83 19.74 4.17 -4.39
C LEU A 83 19.14 2.77 -4.59
N TYR A 84 17.93 2.52 -4.12
CA TYR A 84 17.21 1.25 -4.31
C TYR A 84 16.34 1.23 -5.57
N THR A 85 16.34 2.33 -6.36
CA THR A 85 15.46 2.53 -7.51
C THR A 85 16.22 2.31 -8.82
N LYS A 86 16.45 1.05 -9.18
CA LYS A 86 17.22 0.71 -10.40
C LYS A 86 16.38 0.80 -11.68
N ASN A 87 15.15 0.37 -11.63
CA ASN A 87 14.24 0.27 -12.78
C ASN A 87 13.01 1.19 -12.58
N LYS A 88 12.37 1.59 -13.68
CA LYS A 88 11.13 2.37 -13.64
C LYS A 88 10.00 1.61 -12.92
N TYR A 89 9.96 0.30 -13.09
CA TYR A 89 8.93 -0.56 -12.52
C TYR A 89 9.53 -1.69 -11.70
N GLY A 90 8.97 -1.92 -10.52
CA GLY A 90 9.23 -3.09 -9.68
C GLY A 90 8.05 -4.07 -9.75
N LYS A 91 8.35 -5.36 -9.82
CA LYS A 91 7.38 -6.43 -9.65
C LYS A 91 7.54 -7.03 -8.25
N PHE A 92 6.46 -7.55 -7.68
CA PHE A 92 6.46 -8.24 -6.38
C PHE A 92 6.86 -7.35 -5.18
N GLY A 93 6.74 -6.03 -5.29
CA GLY A 93 7.02 -5.09 -4.21
C GLY A 93 5.83 -4.90 -3.27
N LEU A 94 6.10 -4.41 -2.04
CA LEU A 94 5.04 -3.90 -1.17
C LEU A 94 4.41 -2.67 -1.82
N VAL A 95 3.08 -2.68 -1.95
CA VAL A 95 2.29 -1.52 -2.36
C VAL A 95 1.84 -0.80 -1.10
N ASP A 96 2.35 0.41 -0.87
CA ASP A 96 2.01 1.25 0.27
C ASP A 96 0.53 1.69 0.17
N GLY A 97 -0.22 1.49 1.25
CA GLY A 97 -1.65 1.77 1.32
C GLY A 97 -2.04 3.26 1.32
N ARG A 98 -1.08 4.17 1.17
CA ARG A 98 -1.34 5.62 1.19
C ARG A 98 -1.52 6.24 -0.18
N PHE A 99 -0.93 5.63 -1.24
CA PHE A 99 -1.17 6.06 -2.62
C PHE A 99 -1.02 4.86 -3.56
N PHE A 100 -2.13 4.35 -4.04
CA PHE A 100 -2.17 3.16 -4.87
C PHE A 100 -3.36 3.18 -5.83
N ALA A 101 -3.31 2.32 -6.82
CA ALA A 101 -4.44 2.00 -7.68
C ALA A 101 -4.75 0.50 -7.61
N ILE A 102 -6.02 0.17 -7.61
CA ILE A 102 -6.50 -1.21 -7.56
C ILE A 102 -7.65 -1.39 -8.53
N LYS A 103 -7.65 -2.50 -9.25
CA LYS A 103 -8.74 -2.87 -10.14
C LYS A 103 -9.86 -3.53 -9.36
N LYS A 104 -11.11 -3.14 -9.63
CA LYS A 104 -12.29 -3.78 -9.05
C LYS A 104 -12.31 -5.25 -9.41
N THR A 105 -12.35 -6.08 -8.36
CA THR A 105 -12.47 -7.53 -8.40
C THR A 105 -13.29 -8.00 -7.20
N ASP A 106 -13.26 -9.28 -6.90
CA ASP A 106 -13.81 -9.85 -5.67
C ASP A 106 -12.96 -9.57 -4.41
N PHE A 107 -11.80 -8.91 -4.54
CA PHE A 107 -10.97 -8.52 -3.40
C PHE A 107 -11.73 -7.58 -2.45
N ARG A 108 -11.60 -7.86 -1.16
CA ARG A 108 -12.06 -6.96 -0.08
C ARG A 108 -11.04 -6.96 1.05
N TRP A 109 -10.81 -5.77 1.62
CA TRP A 109 -10.02 -5.67 2.86
C TRP A 109 -10.75 -6.35 4.00
N ARG A 110 -10.01 -7.17 4.74
CA ARG A 110 -10.51 -7.88 5.92
C ARG A 110 -10.68 -6.91 7.08
N GLN A 111 -11.79 -7.06 7.80
CA GLN A 111 -12.11 -6.20 8.95
C GLN A 111 -11.27 -6.52 10.19
N ASP A 112 -10.70 -7.71 10.26
CA ASP A 112 -9.88 -8.20 11.36
C ASP A 112 -8.38 -7.86 11.21
N ILE A 113 -7.96 -7.16 10.11
CA ILE A 113 -6.63 -6.64 9.86
C ILE A 113 -6.69 -5.12 9.87
N SER A 114 -6.11 -4.47 10.88
CA SER A 114 -6.25 -3.02 11.10
C SER A 114 -4.99 -2.19 10.79
N CYS A 115 -3.80 -2.74 11.05
CA CYS A 115 -2.54 -1.98 11.01
C CYS A 115 -1.67 -2.23 9.77
N ILE A 116 -1.87 -3.37 9.09
CA ILE A 116 -1.04 -3.81 7.95
C ILE A 116 -1.91 -4.20 6.75
N THR A 117 -2.89 -3.37 6.46
CA THR A 117 -3.85 -3.55 5.36
C THR A 117 -3.19 -3.56 3.99
N ASP A 118 -2.10 -2.83 3.83
CA ASP A 118 -1.23 -2.77 2.67
C ASP A 118 -0.49 -4.10 2.41
N TYR A 119 0.02 -4.74 3.46
CA TYR A 119 0.60 -6.08 3.36
C TYR A 119 -0.44 -7.11 2.96
N TYR A 120 -1.64 -7.04 3.53
CA TYR A 120 -2.72 -7.95 3.15
C TYR A 120 -3.10 -7.79 1.67
N ALA A 121 -3.35 -6.57 1.21
CA ALA A 121 -3.66 -6.30 -0.18
C ALA A 121 -2.54 -6.78 -1.13
N THR A 122 -1.29 -6.48 -0.77
CA THR A 122 -0.11 -6.93 -1.52
C THR A 122 -0.07 -8.46 -1.63
N LEU A 123 -0.14 -9.17 -0.50
CA LEU A 123 -0.06 -10.64 -0.45
C LEU A 123 -1.21 -11.29 -1.22
N TYR A 124 -2.43 -10.79 -1.09
CA TYR A 124 -3.57 -11.29 -1.85
C TYR A 124 -3.30 -11.21 -3.36
N HIS A 125 -2.87 -10.05 -3.85
CA HIS A 125 -2.63 -9.87 -5.29
C HIS A 125 -1.43 -10.67 -5.80
N LEU A 126 -0.35 -10.77 -5.02
CA LEU A 126 0.78 -11.63 -5.35
C LEU A 126 0.37 -13.11 -5.49
N ASN A 127 -0.48 -13.59 -4.58
CA ASN A 127 -0.91 -15.00 -4.63
C ASN A 127 -1.93 -15.27 -5.74
N LYS A 128 -2.93 -14.40 -5.90
CA LYS A 128 -4.03 -14.60 -6.84
C LYS A 128 -3.66 -14.23 -8.27
N TYR A 129 -3.01 -13.08 -8.47
CA TYR A 129 -2.69 -12.53 -9.79
C TYR A 129 -1.20 -12.65 -10.15
N LYS A 130 -0.42 -13.37 -9.32
CA LYS A 130 1.01 -13.65 -9.54
C LYS A 130 1.87 -12.39 -9.72
N GLY A 131 1.42 -11.25 -9.16
CA GLY A 131 2.19 -10.02 -9.18
C GLY A 131 1.40 -8.78 -8.79
N ASN A 132 2.14 -7.71 -8.62
CA ASN A 132 1.69 -6.33 -8.58
C ASN A 132 2.70 -5.49 -9.37
N LEU A 133 2.44 -4.20 -9.52
CA LEU A 133 3.36 -3.30 -10.20
C LEU A 133 3.61 -2.07 -9.35
N VAL A 134 4.88 -1.75 -9.10
CA VAL A 134 5.30 -0.57 -8.33
C VAL A 134 6.01 0.39 -9.26
N LEU A 135 5.48 1.60 -9.39
CA LEU A 135 6.11 2.71 -10.10
C LEU A 135 7.26 3.24 -9.24
N GLN A 136 8.48 2.79 -9.54
CA GLN A 136 9.67 3.10 -8.74
C GLN A 136 10.15 4.55 -8.93
N ASP A 137 9.85 5.17 -10.08
CA ASP A 137 10.31 6.51 -10.43
C ASP A 137 9.54 7.63 -9.73
N CYS A 138 8.47 7.30 -9.04
CA CYS A 138 7.64 8.25 -8.31
C CYS A 138 7.51 7.84 -6.84
N TYR A 139 7.54 8.84 -5.97
CA TYR A 139 7.36 8.72 -4.53
C TYR A 139 6.41 9.82 -4.05
N ALA A 140 5.59 9.51 -3.05
CA ALA A 140 4.78 10.51 -2.35
C ALA A 140 5.09 10.49 -0.86
N ASP A 141 5.22 11.66 -0.27
CA ASP A 141 5.43 11.84 1.16
C ASP A 141 4.11 12.17 1.85
N PHE A 142 3.95 11.62 3.05
CA PHE A 142 2.75 11.73 3.86
C PHE A 142 3.12 12.09 5.29
N GLU A 143 2.22 12.73 6.01
CA GLU A 143 2.42 13.01 7.41
C GLU A 143 2.60 11.72 8.20
N ARG A 144 3.74 11.64 8.87
CA ARG A 144 4.02 10.50 9.75
C ARG A 144 3.73 10.93 11.19
N TYR A 145 2.83 10.21 11.85
CA TYR A 145 2.60 10.39 13.28
C TYR A 145 1.97 11.73 13.68
N GLY A 146 0.94 12.18 12.93
CA GLY A 146 0.08 13.27 13.43
C GLY A 146 -0.49 12.92 14.82
N SER A 147 -0.64 13.92 15.69
CA SER A 147 -1.19 13.79 17.05
C SER A 147 -2.57 13.13 17.10
N ASN A 148 -3.28 13.09 15.99
CA ASN A 148 -4.61 12.53 15.82
C ASN A 148 -4.64 11.09 15.24
N GLY A 149 -3.48 10.40 15.21
CA GLY A 149 -3.42 9.03 14.69
C GLY A 149 -4.12 8.00 15.60
N ILE A 150 -4.49 6.87 15.03
CA ILE A 150 -5.22 5.77 15.69
C ILE A 150 -4.42 5.20 16.88
N GLY A 151 -4.77 5.58 18.10
CA GLY A 151 -4.28 4.99 19.35
C GLY A 151 -2.81 5.24 19.71
N THR A 152 -2.39 4.74 20.89
CA THR A 152 -1.01 4.80 21.38
C THR A 152 -0.08 3.86 20.60
N LEU A 153 1.24 4.08 20.68
CA LEU A 153 2.24 3.19 20.07
C LEU A 153 2.13 1.74 20.57
N GLU A 154 1.78 1.56 21.86
CA GLU A 154 1.62 0.23 22.45
C GLU A 154 0.37 -0.49 21.93
N ALA A 155 -0.77 0.20 21.83
CA ALA A 155 -2.00 -0.33 21.26
C ALA A 155 -1.77 -0.76 19.80
N ARG A 156 -1.12 0.10 19.01
CA ARG A 156 -0.74 -0.22 17.62
C ARG A 156 0.20 -1.43 17.51
N ALA A 157 1.17 -1.55 18.43
CA ALA A 157 2.08 -2.69 18.45
C ALA A 157 1.36 -4.01 18.75
N LYS A 158 0.36 -3.97 19.66
CA LYS A 158 -0.49 -5.12 19.97
C LYS A 158 -1.33 -5.54 18.76
N ASP A 159 -2.01 -4.58 18.14
CA ASP A 159 -2.85 -4.84 16.96
C ASP A 159 -2.01 -5.32 15.78
N LYS A 160 -0.85 -4.70 15.55
CA LYS A 160 0.08 -5.13 14.51
C LYS A 160 0.58 -6.57 14.72
N ARG A 161 0.85 -6.99 15.96
CA ARG A 161 1.21 -8.41 16.24
C ARG A 161 0.08 -9.37 15.89
N LYS A 162 -1.16 -9.01 16.27
CA LYS A 162 -2.35 -9.79 15.90
C LYS A 162 -2.45 -9.92 14.37
N ASP A 163 -2.36 -8.80 13.66
CA ASP A 163 -2.45 -8.75 12.20
C ASP A 163 -1.35 -9.59 11.53
N VAL A 164 -0.11 -9.51 12.03
CA VAL A 164 1.02 -10.30 11.54
C VAL A 164 0.74 -11.80 11.66
N MET A 165 0.16 -12.25 12.78
CA MET A 165 -0.21 -13.65 12.96
C MET A 165 -1.33 -14.08 12.01
N ILE A 166 -2.33 -13.22 11.77
CA ILE A 166 -3.38 -13.47 10.78
C ILE A 166 -2.75 -13.63 9.39
N LEU A 167 -1.86 -12.72 8.97
CA LEU A 167 -1.19 -12.83 7.68
C LEU A 167 -0.31 -14.08 7.57
N LYS A 168 0.39 -14.44 8.65
CA LYS A 168 1.21 -15.66 8.68
C LYS A 168 0.37 -16.91 8.50
N ASN A 169 -0.83 -16.97 9.09
CA ASN A 169 -1.75 -18.08 8.93
C ASN A 169 -2.35 -18.14 7.51
N LEU A 170 -2.70 -16.99 6.92
CA LEU A 170 -3.25 -16.92 5.57
C LEU A 170 -2.21 -17.21 4.49
N TYR A 171 -0.95 -16.82 4.71
CA TYR A 171 0.14 -16.89 3.72
C TYR A 171 1.41 -17.48 4.34
N PRO A 172 1.38 -18.74 4.84
CA PRO A 172 2.48 -19.32 5.62
C PRO A 172 3.80 -19.40 4.87
N ASN A 173 3.76 -19.55 3.55
CA ASN A 173 4.95 -19.63 2.69
C ASN A 173 5.51 -18.26 2.27
N ASN A 174 4.70 -17.21 2.35
CA ASN A 174 5.07 -15.87 1.88
C ASN A 174 5.44 -14.91 3.02
N VAL A 175 5.02 -15.20 4.25
CA VAL A 175 5.25 -14.31 5.40
C VAL A 175 6.31 -14.90 6.32
N ILE A 176 7.39 -14.13 6.53
CA ILE A 176 8.39 -14.42 7.57
C ILE A 176 8.25 -13.36 8.65
N ILE A 177 8.09 -13.78 9.89
CA ILE A 177 8.13 -12.91 11.06
C ILE A 177 9.61 -12.71 11.44
N GLN A 178 10.01 -11.45 11.60
CA GLN A 178 11.37 -11.08 11.98
C GLN A 178 11.34 -10.19 13.21
N ASP A 179 12.23 -10.44 14.16
CA ASP A 179 12.49 -9.49 15.23
C ASP A 179 13.54 -8.48 14.77
N LYS A 180 13.26 -7.20 14.96
CA LYS A 180 14.20 -6.10 14.68
C LYS A 180 14.56 -5.40 15.97
N ILE A 181 15.85 -5.08 16.14
CA ILE A 181 16.36 -4.28 17.24
C ILE A 181 15.61 -2.92 17.27
N GLY A 182 15.13 -2.52 18.44
CA GLY A 182 14.39 -1.27 18.63
C GLY A 182 12.94 -1.27 18.18
N GLN A 183 12.40 -2.42 17.76
CA GLN A 183 10.98 -2.57 17.45
C GLN A 183 10.32 -3.65 18.34
N PRO A 184 9.00 -3.53 18.61
CA PRO A 184 8.29 -4.56 19.36
C PRO A 184 8.39 -5.91 18.64
N LYS A 185 8.71 -6.99 19.40
CA LYS A 185 8.82 -8.34 18.88
C LYS A 185 7.55 -8.80 18.14
N GLY A 186 7.72 -9.53 17.06
CA GLY A 186 6.62 -10.08 16.26
C GLY A 186 5.81 -9.04 15.46
N THR A 187 6.31 -7.81 15.32
CA THR A 187 5.61 -6.76 14.57
C THR A 187 6.20 -6.51 13.18
N HIS A 188 7.37 -7.08 12.90
CA HIS A 188 8.01 -6.93 11.60
C HIS A 188 7.84 -8.18 10.75
N ILE A 189 7.47 -7.97 9.49
CA ILE A 189 7.31 -9.06 8.52
C ILE A 189 8.10 -8.79 7.26
N LYS A 190 8.57 -9.86 6.65
CA LYS A 190 9.14 -9.87 5.30
C LYS A 190 8.25 -10.71 4.40
N ILE A 191 7.92 -10.18 3.23
CA ILE A 191 7.29 -10.93 2.14
C ILE A 191 8.40 -11.63 1.36
N LYS A 192 8.21 -12.94 1.12
CA LYS A 192 9.06 -13.75 0.22
C LYS A 192 8.58 -13.62 -1.22
#